data_7d3449c7128db55fa3ab819ef339110c
#
_entry.id   7d3449c7128db55fa3ab819ef339110c
#
_cell.length_a   1.000
_cell.length_b   1.000
_cell.length_c   1.000
_cell.angle_alpha   90.00
_cell.angle_beta   90.00
_cell.angle_gamma   90.00
#
_symmetry.space_group_name_H-M   'P 1'
#
loop_
_entity.id
_entity.type
_entity.pdbx_description
1 polymer ?
#
loop_
_entity_poly.entity_id
_entity_poly.type
_entity_poly.pdbx_seq_one_letter_code
_entity_poly.pdbx_strand_id
1 'polypeptide(L)'
;MSTDQKIEASSLLVSTIKGVGEKLSSTLLKLGIKTIEDLLFHFPIGYQDRTILKKIAELEPNQDFVVQGVIEKVSQTFVPRKMLLVKVRDNTGHLYLRFFYYFPGLRNVFKEGTSIQVSGSSRLGRYGLETVHPEYEIVKDDEFKPQILSLIHISEPTRQFAI
;
A
#
# COMPACT_ATOMS: atom_id res chain seq x y z
N MET A 1 15.18 -25.23 43.64
CA MET A 1 14.90 -23.80 43.84
C MET A 1 15.36 -23.11 42.56
N SER A 2 14.42 -22.87 41.63
CA SER A 2 14.57 -21.97 40.51
C SER A 2 13.17 -21.69 40.03
N THR A 3 12.49 -20.84 40.78
CA THR A 3 11.13 -20.39 40.51
C THR A 3 11.22 -18.93 40.07
N ASP A 4 10.59 -18.64 38.93
CA ASP A 4 10.01 -17.35 38.61
C ASP A 4 10.96 -16.15 38.42
N GLN A 5 11.54 -16.10 37.25
CA GLN A 5 11.68 -14.82 36.55
C GLN A 5 11.00 -14.90 35.17
N LYS A 6 9.73 -15.26 35.15
CA LYS A 6 8.84 -14.88 34.07
C LYS A 6 8.54 -13.40 34.33
N ILE A 7 9.50 -12.54 33.97
CA ILE A 7 9.24 -11.09 33.87
C ILE A 7 8.11 -11.01 32.87
N GLU A 8 6.94 -10.59 33.36
CA GLU A 8 5.80 -10.35 32.50
C GLU A 8 6.20 -9.28 31.50
N ALA A 9 6.59 -9.70 30.32
CA ALA A 9 6.95 -8.79 29.22
C ALA A 9 5.81 -7.83 28.89
N SER A 10 4.61 -8.17 29.33
CA SER A 10 3.37 -7.39 29.24
C SER A 10 3.44 -6.03 29.95
N SER A 11 4.19 -5.91 31.05
CA SER A 11 4.28 -4.67 31.83
C SER A 11 5.44 -3.75 31.45
N LEU A 12 6.33 -4.18 30.53
CA LEU A 12 7.47 -3.38 30.12
C LEU A 12 7.02 -2.20 29.26
N LEU A 13 7.55 -1.01 29.56
CA LEU A 13 7.26 0.20 28.78
C LEU A 13 7.88 0.10 27.37
N VAL A 14 7.20 0.67 26.37
CA VAL A 14 7.73 0.72 24.99
C VAL A 14 9.05 1.47 24.88
N SER A 15 9.34 2.37 25.83
CA SER A 15 10.61 3.11 25.89
C SER A 15 11.85 2.24 26.15
N THR A 16 11.66 1.01 26.66
CA THR A 16 12.76 0.05 26.86
C THR A 16 13.23 -0.63 25.57
N ILE A 17 12.45 -0.51 24.49
CA ILE A 17 12.78 -1.11 23.21
C ILE A 17 13.93 -0.31 22.56
N LYS A 18 14.98 -0.99 22.13
CA LYS A 18 16.10 -0.36 21.42
C LYS A 18 15.61 0.33 20.15
N GLY A 19 15.83 1.64 20.06
CA GLY A 19 15.38 2.48 18.94
C GLY A 19 14.12 3.30 19.23
N VAL A 20 13.46 3.09 20.37
CA VAL A 20 12.34 3.90 20.82
C VAL A 20 12.86 4.99 21.75
N GLY A 21 13.18 6.16 21.17
CA GLY A 21 13.54 7.34 21.93
C GLY A 21 12.30 8.13 22.43
N GLU A 22 12.53 9.21 23.19
CA GLU A 22 11.46 10.04 23.79
C GLU A 22 10.42 10.53 22.78
N LYS A 23 10.87 10.96 21.59
CA LYS A 23 9.99 11.46 20.54
C LYS A 23 9.04 10.37 20.01
N LEU A 24 9.54 9.16 19.82
CA LEU A 24 8.72 8.04 19.36
C LEU A 24 7.81 7.54 20.49
N SER A 25 8.32 7.44 21.71
CA SER A 25 7.55 7.08 22.89
C SER A 25 6.37 8.04 23.12
N SER A 26 6.57 9.35 23.00
CA SER A 26 5.50 10.35 23.10
C SER A 26 4.45 10.21 22.00
N THR A 27 4.86 9.81 20.80
CA THR A 27 3.94 9.56 19.68
C THR A 27 3.10 8.31 19.92
N LEU A 28 3.72 7.22 20.38
CA LEU A 28 3.03 5.99 20.75
C LEU A 28 2.03 6.21 21.89
N LEU A 29 2.40 7.04 22.86
CA LEU A 29 1.53 7.42 23.97
C LEU A 29 0.23 8.11 23.48
N LYS A 30 0.30 8.94 22.44
CA LYS A 30 -0.87 9.58 21.82
C LYS A 30 -1.84 8.56 21.18
N LEU A 31 -1.31 7.41 20.77
CA LEU A 31 -2.09 6.28 20.24
C LEU A 31 -2.60 5.35 21.36
N GLY A 32 -2.33 5.66 22.63
CA GLY A 32 -2.69 4.84 23.78
C GLY A 32 -1.72 3.70 24.07
N ILE A 33 -0.62 3.58 23.32
CA ILE A 33 0.36 2.52 23.44
C ILE A 33 1.42 2.91 24.45
N LYS A 34 1.43 2.25 25.62
CA LYS A 34 2.36 2.52 26.73
C LYS A 34 3.31 1.36 26.96
N THR A 35 2.81 0.14 26.81
CA THR A 35 3.53 -1.09 27.09
C THR A 35 3.86 -1.86 25.82
N ILE A 36 4.74 -2.83 25.92
CA ILE A 36 5.04 -3.75 24.83
C ILE A 36 3.78 -4.58 24.49
N GLU A 37 2.97 -4.91 25.46
CA GLU A 37 1.70 -5.60 25.25
C GLU A 37 0.73 -4.76 24.41
N ASP A 38 0.55 -3.46 24.74
CA ASP A 38 -0.26 -2.56 23.94
C ASP A 38 0.22 -2.51 22.48
N LEU A 39 1.54 -2.53 22.27
CA LEU A 39 2.13 -2.52 20.94
C LEU A 39 1.86 -3.83 20.18
N LEU A 40 1.94 -4.98 20.84
CA LEU A 40 1.69 -6.29 20.23
C LEU A 40 0.21 -6.48 19.86
N PHE A 41 -0.70 -5.93 20.67
CA PHE A 41 -2.13 -6.02 20.44
C PHE A 41 -2.71 -4.79 19.72
N HIS A 42 -1.86 -3.85 19.31
CA HIS A 42 -2.30 -2.72 18.49
C HIS A 42 -2.54 -3.17 17.04
N PHE A 43 -3.71 -3.71 16.81
CA PHE A 43 -4.12 -4.10 15.47
C PHE A 43 -4.50 -2.87 14.63
N PRO A 44 -4.12 -2.81 13.34
CA PRO A 44 -4.54 -1.73 12.45
C PRO A 44 -6.08 -1.69 12.36
N ILE A 45 -6.65 -0.49 12.50
CA ILE A 45 -8.10 -0.22 12.54
C ILE A 45 -8.75 -0.37 11.14
N GLY A 46 -8.13 -0.99 10.21
CA GLY A 46 -8.69 -1.23 8.89
C GLY A 46 -8.03 -2.40 8.22
N TYR A 47 -8.74 -3.50 8.15
CA TYR A 47 -8.37 -4.59 7.26
C TYR A 47 -8.93 -4.25 5.87
N GLN A 48 -8.07 -3.82 4.96
CA GLN A 48 -8.45 -3.72 3.56
C GLN A 48 -8.50 -5.15 3.00
N ASP A 49 -9.70 -5.63 2.73
CA ASP A 49 -9.84 -6.91 2.05
C ASP A 49 -9.43 -6.74 0.58
N ARG A 50 -8.16 -7.06 0.31
CA ARG A 50 -7.54 -6.98 -1.02
C ARG A 50 -7.70 -8.28 -1.82
N THR A 51 -8.51 -9.20 -1.34
CA THR A 51 -8.70 -10.51 -1.99
C THR A 51 -9.74 -10.49 -3.09
N ILE A 52 -10.65 -9.52 -3.09
CA ILE A 52 -11.75 -9.47 -4.04
C ILE A 52 -11.41 -8.51 -5.18
N LEU A 53 -11.18 -9.08 -6.36
CA LEU A 53 -11.07 -8.33 -7.60
C LEU A 53 -12.45 -7.81 -8.01
N LYS A 54 -12.59 -6.48 -8.10
CA LYS A 54 -13.79 -5.80 -8.59
C LYS A 54 -13.62 -5.42 -10.07
N LYS A 55 -14.72 -5.30 -10.77
CA LYS A 55 -14.74 -4.69 -12.10
C LYS A 55 -14.76 -3.17 -11.97
N ILE A 56 -14.16 -2.47 -12.93
CA ILE A 56 -14.08 -0.99 -12.87
C ILE A 56 -15.48 -0.37 -12.84
N ALA A 57 -16.47 -0.94 -13.52
CA ALA A 57 -17.85 -0.44 -13.50
C ALA A 57 -18.55 -0.61 -12.14
N GLU A 58 -18.04 -1.49 -11.27
CA GLU A 58 -18.61 -1.74 -9.94
C GLU A 58 -18.00 -0.85 -8.85
N LEU A 59 -17.04 -0.01 -9.24
CA LEU A 59 -16.38 0.88 -8.29
C LEU A 59 -17.24 2.11 -7.99
N GLU A 60 -17.48 2.35 -6.73
CA GLU A 60 -18.12 3.58 -6.23
C GLU A 60 -17.05 4.55 -5.69
N PRO A 61 -17.30 5.86 -5.71
CA PRO A 61 -16.39 6.84 -5.12
C PRO A 61 -16.21 6.61 -3.61
N ASN A 62 -14.99 6.86 -3.12
CA ASN A 62 -14.58 6.71 -1.72
C ASN A 62 -14.62 5.27 -1.18
N GLN A 63 -14.47 4.28 -2.06
CA GLN A 63 -14.31 2.88 -1.70
C GLN A 63 -12.90 2.39 -1.97
N ASP A 64 -12.43 1.49 -1.13
CA ASP A 64 -11.23 0.72 -1.39
C ASP A 64 -11.52 -0.38 -2.41
N PHE A 65 -10.56 -0.61 -3.30
CA PHE A 65 -10.72 -1.54 -4.39
C PHE A 65 -9.42 -2.26 -4.74
N VAL A 66 -9.59 -3.40 -5.37
CA VAL A 66 -8.57 -4.06 -6.17
C VAL A 66 -9.18 -4.35 -7.53
N VAL A 67 -8.54 -3.87 -8.58
CA VAL A 67 -8.95 -4.10 -9.97
C VAL A 67 -7.78 -4.60 -10.80
N GLN A 68 -8.08 -5.35 -11.83
CA GLN A 68 -7.13 -5.74 -12.84
C GLN A 68 -7.58 -5.19 -14.19
N GLY A 69 -6.65 -4.67 -14.95
CA GLY A 69 -6.93 -4.11 -16.26
C GLY A 69 -5.67 -3.99 -17.11
N VAL A 70 -5.83 -3.42 -18.29
CA VAL A 70 -4.75 -3.17 -19.23
C VAL A 70 -4.48 -1.69 -19.30
N ILE A 71 -3.21 -1.30 -19.33
CA ILE A 71 -2.80 0.09 -19.51
C ILE A 71 -3.15 0.52 -20.93
N GLU A 72 -4.09 1.44 -21.06
CA GLU A 72 -4.54 1.97 -22.36
C GLU A 72 -3.69 3.15 -22.80
N LYS A 73 -3.35 4.04 -21.87
CA LYS A 73 -2.59 5.26 -22.19
C LYS A 73 -1.80 5.77 -20.99
N VAL A 74 -0.60 6.27 -21.28
CA VAL A 74 0.26 6.93 -20.29
C VAL A 74 0.52 8.36 -20.73
N SER A 75 0.06 9.33 -19.94
CA SER A 75 0.16 10.76 -20.25
C SER A 75 0.88 11.51 -19.16
N GLN A 76 1.70 12.47 -19.51
CA GLN A 76 2.36 13.38 -18.59
C GLN A 76 1.77 14.77 -18.75
N THR A 77 1.33 15.37 -17.65
CA THR A 77 0.77 16.73 -17.62
C THR A 77 1.63 17.61 -16.76
N PHE A 78 1.83 18.86 -17.18
CA PHE A 78 2.65 19.82 -16.45
C PHE A 78 1.84 20.95 -15.82
N VAL A 79 0.56 21.09 -16.22
CA VAL A 79 -0.34 22.16 -15.77
C VAL A 79 -1.56 21.56 -15.10
N PRO A 80 -1.95 22.03 -13.92
CA PRO A 80 -1.32 23.02 -13.05
C PRO A 80 -0.09 22.51 -12.28
N ARG A 81 0.12 21.20 -12.25
CA ARG A 81 1.26 20.53 -11.59
C ARG A 81 1.76 19.38 -12.45
N LYS A 82 3.06 19.10 -12.33
CA LYS A 82 3.64 17.92 -12.96
C LYS A 82 2.98 16.67 -12.37
N MET A 83 2.33 15.87 -13.22
CA MET A 83 1.72 14.60 -12.83
C MET A 83 1.82 13.59 -13.96
N LEU A 84 1.87 12.32 -13.57
CA LEU A 84 1.71 11.21 -14.48
C LEU A 84 0.28 10.70 -14.35
N LEU A 85 -0.39 10.56 -15.47
CA LEU A 85 -1.74 10.05 -15.59
C LEU A 85 -1.71 8.76 -16.40
N VAL A 86 -2.09 7.66 -15.79
CA VAL A 86 -2.18 6.35 -16.43
C VAL A 86 -3.63 5.95 -16.53
N LYS A 87 -4.11 5.71 -17.75
CA LYS A 87 -5.45 5.22 -18.02
C LYS A 87 -5.42 3.71 -18.11
N VAL A 88 -6.14 3.06 -17.20
CA VAL A 88 -6.32 1.60 -17.17
C VAL A 88 -7.74 1.29 -17.57
N ARG A 89 -7.92 0.25 -18.37
CA ARG A 89 -9.23 -0.25 -18.77
C ARG A 89 -9.38 -1.73 -18.45
N ASP A 90 -10.58 -2.12 -18.15
CA ASP A 90 -11.05 -3.50 -18.22
C ASP A 90 -12.18 -3.60 -19.27
N ASN A 91 -12.90 -4.71 -19.31
CA ASN A 91 -14.02 -4.90 -20.22
C ASN A 91 -15.26 -4.10 -19.83
N THR A 92 -15.26 -3.39 -18.69
CA THR A 92 -16.42 -2.74 -18.10
C THR A 92 -16.27 -1.22 -17.97
N GLY A 93 -15.05 -0.70 -17.91
CA GLY A 93 -14.83 0.73 -17.72
C GLY A 93 -13.37 1.17 -17.77
N HIS A 94 -13.15 2.41 -17.34
CA HIS A 94 -11.85 3.03 -17.28
C HIS A 94 -11.57 3.59 -15.88
N LEU A 95 -10.33 3.43 -15.42
CA LEU A 95 -9.82 3.98 -14.17
C LEU A 95 -8.59 4.83 -14.45
N TYR A 96 -8.51 6.01 -13.85
CA TYR A 96 -7.37 6.91 -13.98
C TYR A 96 -6.49 6.84 -12.74
N LEU A 97 -5.21 6.49 -12.92
CA LEU A 97 -4.21 6.48 -11.86
C LEU A 97 -3.44 7.80 -11.93
N ARG A 98 -3.36 8.53 -10.81
CA ARG A 98 -2.64 9.81 -10.72
C ARG A 98 -1.44 9.69 -9.80
N PHE A 99 -0.27 10.11 -10.33
CA PHE A 99 0.97 10.20 -9.57
C PHE A 99 1.49 11.65 -9.64
N PHE A 100 1.43 12.37 -8.53
CA PHE A 100 1.87 13.77 -8.47
C PHE A 100 3.38 13.91 -8.30
N TYR A 101 3.97 13.13 -7.40
CA TYR A 101 5.41 13.12 -7.15
C TYR A 101 5.96 11.78 -7.57
N TYR A 102 6.53 11.71 -8.76
CA TYR A 102 7.04 10.47 -9.29
C TYR A 102 8.48 10.62 -9.76
N PHE A 103 9.26 9.55 -9.60
CA PHE A 103 10.61 9.49 -10.13
C PHE A 103 10.58 9.30 -11.67
N PRO A 104 11.58 9.82 -12.40
CA PRO A 104 11.56 9.81 -13.88
C PRO A 104 11.38 8.42 -14.49
N GLY A 105 11.87 7.37 -13.83
CA GLY A 105 11.74 5.99 -14.30
C GLY A 105 10.32 5.42 -14.21
N LEU A 106 9.42 6.01 -13.43
CA LEU A 106 8.06 5.48 -13.26
C LEU A 106 7.28 5.43 -14.59
N ARG A 107 7.51 6.38 -15.46
CA ARG A 107 6.90 6.37 -16.80
C ARG A 107 7.29 5.14 -17.61
N ASN A 108 8.51 4.66 -17.46
CA ASN A 108 9.02 3.50 -18.21
C ASN A 108 8.48 2.18 -17.68
N VAL A 109 7.98 2.17 -16.43
CA VAL A 109 7.32 1.02 -15.84
C VAL A 109 5.96 0.77 -16.48
N PHE A 110 5.21 1.86 -16.74
CA PHE A 110 3.90 1.78 -17.36
C PHE A 110 4.00 1.77 -18.88
N LYS A 111 3.90 0.58 -19.46
CA LYS A 111 3.85 0.41 -20.91
C LYS A 111 2.42 0.17 -21.36
N GLU A 112 1.99 0.82 -22.43
CA GLU A 112 0.67 0.60 -23.03
C GLU A 112 0.54 -0.86 -23.49
N GLY A 113 -0.64 -1.45 -23.24
CA GLY A 113 -0.89 -2.87 -23.52
C GLY A 113 -0.48 -3.83 -22.41
N THR A 114 0.15 -3.36 -21.35
CA THR A 114 0.58 -4.23 -20.22
C THR A 114 -0.56 -4.43 -19.23
N SER A 115 -0.73 -5.67 -18.76
CA SER A 115 -1.68 -6.02 -17.70
C SER A 115 -1.17 -5.52 -16.35
N ILE A 116 -2.04 -4.90 -15.57
CA ILE A 116 -1.73 -4.31 -14.27
C ILE A 116 -2.84 -4.62 -13.28
N GLN A 117 -2.44 -4.96 -12.05
CA GLN A 117 -3.32 -4.98 -10.90
C GLN A 117 -3.13 -3.70 -10.11
N VAL A 118 -4.21 -3.09 -9.69
CA VAL A 118 -4.21 -1.80 -9.00
C VAL A 118 -5.06 -1.90 -7.75
N SER A 119 -4.54 -1.44 -6.62
CA SER A 119 -5.27 -1.32 -5.36
C SER A 119 -5.14 0.09 -4.80
N GLY A 120 -6.22 0.57 -4.21
CA GLY A 120 -6.27 1.90 -3.65
C GLY A 120 -7.69 2.33 -3.31
N SER A 121 -7.87 3.62 -3.03
CA SER A 121 -9.17 4.21 -2.79
C SER A 121 -9.62 4.99 -4.01
N SER A 122 -10.85 4.73 -4.45
CA SER A 122 -11.47 5.38 -5.61
C SER A 122 -12.01 6.76 -5.24
N ARG A 123 -12.00 7.66 -6.20
CA ARG A 123 -12.69 8.95 -6.08
C ARG A 123 -13.18 9.43 -7.44
N LEU A 124 -14.15 10.33 -7.44
CA LEU A 124 -14.58 10.98 -8.67
C LEU A 124 -13.64 12.14 -8.98
N GLY A 125 -13.04 12.14 -10.16
CA GLY A 125 -12.15 13.17 -10.65
C GLY A 125 -12.65 13.83 -11.94
N ARG A 126 -11.79 14.68 -12.52
CA ARG A 126 -12.15 15.44 -13.72
C ARG A 126 -12.45 14.55 -14.96
N TYR A 127 -11.80 13.39 -15.04
CA TYR A 127 -11.90 12.50 -16.20
C TYR A 127 -12.77 11.27 -15.93
N GLY A 128 -13.41 11.19 -14.75
CA GLY A 128 -14.17 10.05 -14.30
C GLY A 128 -13.60 9.46 -13.02
N LEU A 129 -13.73 8.16 -12.85
CA LEU A 129 -13.21 7.48 -11.66
C LEU A 129 -11.67 7.48 -11.66
N GLU A 130 -11.09 7.92 -10.56
CA GLU A 130 -9.64 8.01 -10.42
C GLU A 130 -9.16 7.57 -9.04
N THR A 131 -7.89 7.24 -8.95
CA THR A 131 -7.17 6.99 -7.70
C THR A 131 -5.85 7.73 -7.69
N VAL A 132 -5.38 8.12 -6.51
CA VAL A 132 -4.14 8.89 -6.33
C VAL A 132 -3.11 8.06 -5.61
N HIS A 133 -1.92 7.99 -6.18
CA HIS A 133 -0.82 7.17 -5.65
C HIS A 133 -1.24 5.75 -5.27
N PRO A 134 -1.95 5.03 -6.16
CA PRO A 134 -2.35 3.66 -5.86
C PRO A 134 -1.13 2.74 -5.75
N GLU A 135 -1.31 1.65 -5.07
CA GLU A 135 -0.41 0.52 -5.17
C GLU A 135 -0.69 -0.21 -6.50
N TYR A 136 0.36 -0.72 -7.13
CA TYR A 136 0.21 -1.40 -8.41
C TYR A 136 1.22 -2.53 -8.55
N GLU A 137 0.82 -3.55 -9.29
CA GLU A 137 1.66 -4.68 -9.68
C GLU A 137 1.49 -4.97 -11.17
N ILE A 138 2.60 -5.14 -11.87
CA ILE A 138 2.57 -5.53 -13.30
C ILE A 138 2.36 -7.04 -13.36
N VAL A 139 1.25 -7.45 -13.94
CA VAL A 139 0.89 -8.86 -14.11
C VAL A 139 1.52 -9.37 -15.41
N LYS A 140 2.38 -10.39 -15.31
CA LYS A 140 2.88 -11.12 -16.48
C LYS A 140 1.79 -12.11 -16.93
N ASP A 141 1.59 -12.26 -18.23
CA ASP A 141 0.49 -13.04 -18.81
C ASP A 141 0.42 -14.53 -18.39
N ASP A 142 1.44 -15.06 -17.70
CA ASP A 142 1.52 -16.47 -17.28
C ASP A 142 1.09 -16.76 -15.84
N GLU A 143 0.75 -15.76 -15.02
CA GLU A 143 0.39 -15.97 -13.61
C GLU A 143 -0.96 -15.37 -13.23
N PHE A 144 -2.04 -15.89 -13.80
CA PHE A 144 -3.37 -15.70 -13.24
C PHE A 144 -3.56 -16.63 -12.01
N LYS A 145 -2.94 -16.29 -10.89
CA LYS A 145 -3.29 -16.86 -9.58
C LYS A 145 -3.76 -15.74 -8.68
N PRO A 146 -4.95 -15.83 -8.06
CA PRO A 146 -5.31 -14.96 -6.97
C PRO A 146 -4.27 -15.19 -5.86
N GLN A 147 -3.32 -14.26 -5.73
CA GLN A 147 -2.39 -14.33 -4.62
C GLN A 147 -3.18 -14.04 -3.34
N ILE A 148 -3.43 -15.11 -2.60
CA ILE A 148 -3.65 -15.01 -1.17
C ILE A 148 -2.33 -14.44 -0.64
N LEU A 149 -2.31 -13.12 -0.39
CA LEU A 149 -1.19 -12.44 0.25
C LEU A 149 -0.90 -13.16 1.57
N SER A 150 0.13 -14.00 1.57
CA SER A 150 0.69 -14.48 2.81
C SER A 150 1.21 -13.24 3.55
N LEU A 151 0.72 -13.01 4.76
CA LEU A 151 1.09 -11.93 5.68
C LEU A 151 2.57 -11.96 6.12
N ILE A 152 3.44 -12.67 5.40
CA ILE A 152 4.85 -12.85 5.72
C ILE A 152 5.68 -12.44 4.50
N HIS A 153 5.63 -11.16 4.13
CA HIS A 153 6.71 -10.58 3.35
C HIS A 153 7.40 -9.52 4.22
N ILE A 154 8.22 -10.00 5.14
CA ILE A 154 9.24 -9.17 5.79
C ILE A 154 10.29 -8.93 4.70
N SER A 155 10.24 -7.80 4.04
CA SER A 155 11.33 -7.33 3.21
C SER A 155 12.50 -6.99 4.13
N GLU A 156 13.46 -7.91 4.25
CA GLU A 156 14.75 -7.60 4.86
C GLU A 156 15.44 -6.50 4.04
N PRO A 157 15.88 -5.39 4.67
CA PRO A 157 16.71 -4.43 3.99
C PRO A 157 18.09 -5.07 3.77
N THR A 158 18.36 -5.53 2.56
CA THR A 158 19.68 -5.99 2.15
C THR A 158 20.64 -4.81 2.18
N ARG A 159 21.33 -4.63 3.32
CA ARG A 159 22.54 -3.80 3.38
C ARG A 159 23.66 -4.55 2.67
N GLN A 160 23.87 -4.28 1.41
CA GLN A 160 25.15 -4.58 0.78
C GLN A 160 26.18 -3.59 1.30
N PHE A 161 27.04 -4.06 2.22
CA PHE A 161 28.30 -3.41 2.47
C PHE A 161 29.26 -3.83 1.34
N ALA A 162 29.56 -2.92 0.44
CA ALA A 162 30.71 -3.04 -0.44
C ALA A 162 31.96 -2.68 0.39
N ILE A 163 32.94 -3.57 0.34
CA ILE A 163 34.33 -3.39 0.84
C ILE A 163 35.09 -2.56 -0.19
#